data_d7f049be11b7df336df80556cae4f1c0
#
_entry.id   d7f049be11b7df336df80556cae4f1c0
#
_cell.length_a   1.000
_cell.length_b   1.000
_cell.length_c   1.000
_cell.angle_alpha   90.00
_cell.angle_beta   90.00
_cell.angle_gamma   90.00
#
_symmetry.space_group_name_H-M   'P 1'
#
loop_
_entity.id
_entity.type
_entity.pdbx_description
1 polymer ?
#
loop_
_entity_poly.entity_id
_entity_poly.type
_entity_poly.pdbx_seq_one_letter_code
_entity_poly.pdbx_strand_id
1 'polypeptide(L)'
;MTPTIPTKQQPKPARRILCVGAAVLDTLFRVHVIPAGQGKVLPTDMLQIAEGMASSAAYAVARLGGSASIWGAVGDDETGERIIGDLAASGIDTAGMRCVAGARSAVSTILIDDTGERLIIPFYDPRLHHGVQPVTAEDIAAFDAVLVDVRWPELALKTLLAARKAGIPAILDGDVAPEGVIEMLGPAASHIIFSQPAAERLTGASDPVSIVRRLKETFAHAFVSVTFGERGSYWFDDDDALIRHLEAPRIRAVDTLAAGDIFHGTFALMLCEGMAMEDVMRSSSMAAAIKCRTFGGRIGAPDRAELDEALTSWPARAVDVTRPADQAV
;
A
#
# COMPACT_ATOMS: atom_id res chain seq x y z
N MET A 1 2.77 -54.75 4.74
CA MET A 1 3.25 -53.36 4.73
C MET A 1 2.05 -52.48 4.47
N THR A 2 1.56 -51.79 5.48
CA THR A 2 0.39 -50.88 5.38
C THR A 2 0.87 -49.56 4.81
N PRO A 3 0.27 -48.97 3.77
CA PRO A 3 0.72 -47.71 3.23
C PRO A 3 0.41 -46.60 4.22
N THR A 4 1.44 -45.87 4.62
CA THR A 4 1.34 -44.63 5.45
C THR A 4 0.68 -43.54 4.59
N ILE A 5 -0.54 -43.15 4.95
CA ILE A 5 -1.24 -42.00 4.35
C ILE A 5 -0.46 -40.75 4.74
N PRO A 6 -0.04 -39.90 3.78
CA PRO A 6 0.61 -38.65 4.12
C PRO A 6 -0.37 -37.78 4.90
N THR A 7 0.02 -37.36 6.11
CA THR A 7 -0.72 -36.43 6.95
C THR A 7 -0.84 -35.11 6.17
N LYS A 8 -2.07 -34.70 5.83
CA LYS A 8 -2.34 -33.35 5.31
C LYS A 8 -1.81 -32.36 6.34
N GLN A 9 -0.79 -31.61 5.98
CA GLN A 9 -0.35 -30.47 6.79
C GLN A 9 -1.56 -29.57 7.02
N GLN A 10 -1.85 -29.26 8.26
CA GLN A 10 -2.88 -28.26 8.58
C GLN A 10 -2.45 -26.93 7.94
N PRO A 11 -3.37 -26.22 7.27
CA PRO A 11 -3.06 -24.92 6.70
C PRO A 11 -2.53 -24.00 7.82
N LYS A 12 -1.40 -23.34 7.58
CA LYS A 12 -0.89 -22.31 8.50
C LYS A 12 -1.98 -21.27 8.74
N PRO A 13 -2.16 -20.77 9.98
CA PRO A 13 -3.13 -19.71 10.24
C PRO A 13 -2.82 -18.50 9.36
N ALA A 14 -3.87 -17.86 8.84
CA ALA A 14 -3.74 -16.65 8.03
C ALA A 14 -3.03 -15.55 8.83
N ARG A 15 -2.06 -14.87 8.20
CA ARG A 15 -1.37 -13.73 8.82
C ARG A 15 -2.35 -12.56 9.01
N ARG A 16 -2.27 -11.93 10.16
CA ARG A 16 -3.15 -10.82 10.57
C ARG A 16 -2.44 -9.49 10.40
N ILE A 17 -2.91 -8.67 9.47
CA ILE A 17 -2.32 -7.37 9.16
C ILE A 17 -3.31 -6.27 9.56
N LEU A 18 -2.83 -5.31 10.36
CA LEU A 18 -3.57 -4.10 10.67
C LEU A 18 -3.16 -2.98 9.71
N CYS A 19 -4.11 -2.49 8.91
CA CYS A 19 -3.93 -1.30 8.07
C CYS A 19 -4.52 -0.09 8.77
N VAL A 20 -3.80 1.04 8.81
CA VAL A 20 -4.20 2.25 9.55
C VAL A 20 -4.10 3.47 8.67
N GLY A 21 -5.20 4.20 8.51
CA GLY A 21 -5.21 5.43 7.73
C GLY A 21 -6.51 5.72 6.97
N ALA A 22 -6.38 6.07 5.70
CA ALA A 22 -7.47 6.58 4.88
C ALA A 22 -8.53 5.53 4.52
N ALA A 23 -9.78 5.92 4.70
CA ALA A 23 -10.96 5.27 4.16
C ALA A 23 -11.85 6.32 3.49
N VAL A 24 -12.09 6.18 2.20
CA VAL A 24 -12.70 7.20 1.33
C VAL A 24 -13.73 6.53 0.44
N LEU A 25 -14.84 7.18 0.13
CA LEU A 25 -15.73 6.74 -0.94
C LEU A 25 -15.33 7.44 -2.25
N ASP A 26 -14.72 6.69 -3.14
CA ASP A 26 -14.31 7.18 -4.45
C ASP A 26 -15.41 7.01 -5.48
N THR A 27 -15.62 8.05 -6.29
CA THR A 27 -16.41 7.99 -7.51
C THR A 27 -15.46 8.09 -8.71
N LEU A 28 -15.22 6.96 -9.35
CA LEU A 28 -14.36 6.84 -10.52
C LEU A 28 -15.19 7.07 -11.79
N PHE A 29 -14.71 7.95 -12.65
CA PHE A 29 -15.26 8.15 -13.98
C PHE A 29 -14.23 7.79 -15.03
N ARG A 30 -14.58 6.89 -15.94
CA ARG A 30 -13.77 6.62 -17.12
C ARG A 30 -14.06 7.65 -18.20
N VAL A 31 -13.03 8.29 -18.70
CA VAL A 31 -13.12 9.30 -19.76
C VAL A 31 -12.12 8.97 -20.88
N HIS A 32 -12.32 9.50 -22.09
CA HIS A 32 -11.33 9.32 -23.16
C HIS A 32 -10.05 10.11 -22.91
N VAL A 33 -10.20 11.31 -22.34
CA VAL A 33 -9.10 12.20 -22.01
C VAL A 33 -9.48 13.05 -20.79
N ILE A 34 -8.55 13.27 -19.88
CA ILE A 34 -8.74 14.20 -18.77
C ILE A 34 -8.85 15.61 -19.31
N PRO A 35 -9.97 16.33 -19.03
CA PRO A 35 -10.24 17.63 -19.65
C PRO A 35 -9.29 18.71 -19.12
N ALA A 36 -8.82 19.56 -20.03
CA ALA A 36 -8.17 20.81 -19.68
C ALA A 36 -9.19 21.96 -19.89
N GLY A 37 -9.55 22.69 -18.82
CA GLY A 37 -10.40 23.86 -18.90
C GLY A 37 -11.85 23.64 -18.48
N GLN A 38 -12.78 24.47 -19.03
CA GLN A 38 -14.19 24.49 -18.66
C GLN A 38 -15.02 23.64 -19.62
N GLY A 39 -16.13 23.06 -19.11
CA GLY A 39 -17.08 22.36 -19.96
C GLY A 39 -17.78 21.20 -19.27
N LYS A 40 -18.46 20.41 -20.08
CA LYS A 40 -19.11 19.17 -19.68
C LYS A 40 -18.32 18.00 -20.25
N VAL A 41 -17.97 17.05 -19.40
CA VAL A 41 -17.35 15.79 -19.77
C VAL A 41 -18.38 14.68 -19.61
N LEU A 42 -18.51 13.83 -20.62
CA LEU A 42 -19.39 12.67 -20.58
C LEU A 42 -18.51 11.43 -20.37
N PRO A 43 -18.57 10.80 -19.19
CA PRO A 43 -17.82 9.57 -18.92
C PRO A 43 -18.41 8.41 -19.72
N THR A 44 -17.56 7.43 -20.03
CA THR A 44 -17.96 6.18 -20.69
C THR A 44 -18.32 5.09 -19.69
N ASP A 45 -17.86 5.22 -18.44
CA ASP A 45 -18.15 4.30 -17.34
C ASP A 45 -18.04 5.02 -15.99
N MET A 46 -18.67 4.45 -14.94
CA MET A 46 -18.64 4.98 -13.59
C MET A 46 -18.72 3.87 -12.57
N LEU A 47 -17.92 3.99 -11.50
CA LEU A 47 -17.94 3.11 -10.35
C LEU A 47 -17.86 3.94 -9.07
N GLN A 48 -18.60 3.54 -8.03
CA GLN A 48 -18.40 4.04 -6.67
C GLN A 48 -17.96 2.91 -5.76
N ILE A 49 -16.87 3.11 -5.05
CA ILE A 49 -16.24 2.07 -4.23
C ILE A 49 -15.51 2.68 -3.03
N ALA A 50 -15.46 1.95 -1.91
CA ALA A 50 -14.61 2.33 -0.80
C ALA A 50 -13.14 2.12 -1.17
N GLU A 51 -12.36 3.17 -1.09
CA GLU A 51 -10.93 3.25 -1.39
C GLU A 51 -10.18 3.95 -0.27
N GLY A 52 -8.99 4.39 -0.53
CA GLY A 52 -8.05 5.01 0.40
C GLY A 52 -6.87 4.10 0.66
N MET A 53 -5.70 4.70 0.93
CA MET A 53 -4.43 3.97 1.00
C MET A 53 -4.51 2.76 1.93
N ALA A 54 -4.92 2.95 3.20
CA ALA A 54 -5.07 1.85 4.15
C ALA A 54 -6.18 0.86 3.76
N SER A 55 -7.29 1.34 3.19
CA SER A 55 -8.41 0.51 2.76
C SER A 55 -8.03 -0.41 1.60
N SER A 56 -7.35 0.13 0.60
CA SER A 56 -6.91 -0.60 -0.59
C SER A 56 -5.80 -1.59 -0.26
N ALA A 57 -4.89 -1.24 0.66
CA ALA A 57 -3.89 -2.15 1.19
C ALA A 57 -4.52 -3.32 1.97
N ALA A 58 -5.52 -3.03 2.84
CA ALA A 58 -6.27 -4.07 3.55
C ALA A 58 -7.00 -5.02 2.57
N TYR A 59 -7.54 -4.47 1.48
CA TYR A 59 -8.17 -5.27 0.44
C TYR A 59 -7.16 -6.23 -0.22
N ALA A 60 -5.95 -5.79 -0.54
CA ALA A 60 -4.90 -6.66 -1.08
C ALA A 60 -4.57 -7.81 -0.12
N VAL A 61 -4.43 -7.51 1.19
CA VAL A 61 -4.20 -8.54 2.22
C VAL A 61 -5.32 -9.57 2.21
N ALA A 62 -6.59 -9.15 2.23
CA ALA A 62 -7.74 -10.05 2.23
C ALA A 62 -7.81 -10.89 0.94
N ARG A 63 -7.61 -10.29 -0.24
CA ARG A 63 -7.60 -10.98 -1.54
C ARG A 63 -6.52 -12.06 -1.62
N LEU A 64 -5.38 -11.84 -0.99
CA LEU A 64 -4.26 -12.78 -0.98
C LEU A 64 -4.35 -13.83 0.14
N GLY A 65 -5.47 -13.89 0.88
CA GLY A 65 -5.73 -14.90 1.89
C GLY A 65 -5.20 -14.56 3.29
N GLY A 66 -4.75 -13.33 3.52
CA GLY A 66 -4.45 -12.79 4.84
C GLY A 66 -5.73 -12.39 5.59
N SER A 67 -5.62 -12.17 6.90
CA SER A 67 -6.67 -11.58 7.74
C SER A 67 -6.40 -10.08 7.87
N ALA A 68 -7.21 -9.27 7.20
CA ALA A 68 -7.06 -7.81 7.19
C ALA A 68 -7.98 -7.15 8.21
N SER A 69 -7.45 -6.21 8.99
CA SER A 69 -8.23 -5.28 9.82
C SER A 69 -7.88 -3.85 9.42
N ILE A 70 -8.83 -2.93 9.55
CA ILE A 70 -8.61 -1.52 9.27
C ILE A 70 -8.97 -0.64 10.47
N TRP A 71 -8.06 0.29 10.80
CA TRP A 71 -8.34 1.43 11.67
C TRP A 71 -8.32 2.70 10.85
N GLY A 72 -9.48 3.33 10.75
CA GLY A 72 -9.70 4.56 10.01
C GLY A 72 -10.81 5.37 10.66
N ALA A 73 -11.26 6.42 10.00
CA ALA A 73 -12.38 7.22 10.48
C ALA A 73 -13.33 7.58 9.33
N VAL A 74 -14.62 7.56 9.64
CA VAL A 74 -15.71 8.03 8.79
C VAL A 74 -16.61 8.97 9.59
N GLY A 75 -17.46 9.74 8.91
CA GLY A 75 -18.52 10.50 9.52
C GLY A 75 -19.70 9.62 9.93
N ASP A 76 -20.63 10.19 10.71
CA ASP A 76 -21.92 9.59 11.04
C ASP A 76 -22.97 9.85 9.95
N ASP A 77 -22.59 9.60 8.70
CA ASP A 77 -23.38 9.83 7.49
C ASP A 77 -23.53 8.55 6.64
N GLU A 78 -24.45 8.56 5.69
CA GLU A 78 -24.70 7.44 4.77
C GLU A 78 -23.42 7.02 4.00
N THR A 79 -22.54 7.97 3.73
CA THR A 79 -21.24 7.70 3.08
C THR A 79 -20.35 6.85 3.99
N GLY A 80 -20.32 7.15 5.28
CA GLY A 80 -19.56 6.38 6.26
C GLY A 80 -20.07 4.95 6.42
N GLU A 81 -21.40 4.78 6.50
CA GLU A 81 -22.03 3.47 6.52
C GLU A 81 -21.69 2.66 5.28
N ARG A 82 -21.70 3.30 4.11
CA ARG A 82 -21.37 2.66 2.85
C ARG A 82 -19.89 2.25 2.78
N ILE A 83 -18.96 3.10 3.23
CA ILE A 83 -17.53 2.77 3.29
C ILE A 83 -17.31 1.52 4.17
N ILE A 84 -17.84 1.52 5.39
CA ILE A 84 -17.70 0.40 6.32
C ILE A 84 -18.33 -0.87 5.74
N GLY A 85 -19.54 -0.77 5.16
CA GLY A 85 -20.24 -1.91 4.57
C GLY A 85 -19.49 -2.53 3.37
N ASP A 86 -18.92 -1.71 2.48
CA ASP A 86 -18.16 -2.17 1.32
C ASP A 86 -16.84 -2.86 1.74
N LEU A 87 -16.12 -2.29 2.73
CA LEU A 87 -14.92 -2.90 3.27
C LEU A 87 -15.23 -4.22 3.98
N ALA A 88 -16.28 -4.27 4.80
CA ALA A 88 -16.71 -5.50 5.48
C ALA A 88 -17.13 -6.59 4.48
N ALA A 89 -17.87 -6.22 3.41
CA ALA A 89 -18.26 -7.13 2.35
C ALA A 89 -17.06 -7.71 1.59
N SER A 90 -15.92 -7.01 1.64
CA SER A 90 -14.65 -7.45 1.07
C SER A 90 -13.83 -8.36 2.00
N GLY A 91 -14.39 -8.75 3.17
CA GLY A 91 -13.72 -9.61 4.14
C GLY A 91 -12.72 -8.88 5.06
N ILE A 92 -12.78 -7.57 5.13
CA ILE A 92 -11.92 -6.76 6.00
C ILE A 92 -12.65 -6.55 7.34
N ASP A 93 -11.95 -6.79 8.46
CA ASP A 93 -12.45 -6.47 9.78
C ASP A 93 -12.46 -4.95 10.00
N THR A 94 -13.65 -4.38 10.12
CA THR A 94 -13.88 -2.95 10.25
C THR A 94 -14.22 -2.52 11.69
N ALA A 95 -14.11 -3.42 12.68
CA ALA A 95 -14.44 -3.13 14.08
C ALA A 95 -13.63 -1.96 14.68
N GLY A 96 -12.43 -1.70 14.11
CA GLY A 96 -11.57 -0.56 14.49
C GLY A 96 -11.87 0.75 13.75
N MET A 97 -12.88 0.79 12.89
CA MET A 97 -13.30 2.03 12.22
C MET A 97 -14.03 2.95 13.19
N ARG A 98 -13.60 4.21 13.26
CA ARG A 98 -14.22 5.23 14.10
C ARG A 98 -15.29 5.99 13.33
N CYS A 99 -16.51 6.03 13.87
CA CYS A 99 -17.57 6.91 13.40
C CYS A 99 -17.54 8.23 14.19
N VAL A 100 -17.36 9.37 13.52
CA VAL A 100 -17.16 10.69 14.13
C VAL A 100 -18.43 11.51 14.00
N ALA A 101 -19.10 11.76 15.14
CA ALA A 101 -20.37 12.49 15.18
C ALA A 101 -20.24 13.90 14.58
N GLY A 102 -21.15 14.25 13.69
CA GLY A 102 -21.25 15.53 12.99
C GLY A 102 -20.15 15.81 11.97
N ALA A 103 -19.21 14.89 11.75
CA ALA A 103 -18.23 15.00 10.66
C ALA A 103 -18.81 14.43 9.36
N ARG A 104 -18.24 14.83 8.23
CA ARG A 104 -18.54 14.25 6.92
C ARG A 104 -17.48 13.21 6.56
N SER A 105 -17.92 12.08 6.04
CA SER A 105 -17.02 11.07 5.49
C SER A 105 -16.21 11.60 4.32
N ALA A 106 -15.00 11.07 4.17
CA ALA A 106 -14.14 11.43 3.06
C ALA A 106 -14.71 10.88 1.72
N VAL A 107 -14.64 11.70 0.70
CA VAL A 107 -15.06 11.35 -0.66
C VAL A 107 -14.04 11.86 -1.67
N SER A 108 -13.94 11.19 -2.82
CA SER A 108 -13.23 11.76 -3.95
C SER A 108 -13.97 11.53 -5.27
N THR A 109 -13.68 12.39 -6.23
CA THR A 109 -14.03 12.20 -7.63
C THR A 109 -12.75 11.99 -8.41
N ILE A 110 -12.68 10.91 -9.18
CA ILE A 110 -11.50 10.53 -9.92
C ILE A 110 -11.85 10.37 -11.39
N LEU A 111 -11.16 11.10 -12.26
CA LEU A 111 -11.21 10.88 -13.70
C LEU A 111 -10.04 10.00 -14.09
N ILE A 112 -10.29 8.94 -14.86
CA ILE A 112 -9.26 8.01 -15.38
C ILE A 112 -9.43 7.98 -16.89
N ASP A 113 -8.37 8.31 -17.62
CA ASP A 113 -8.41 8.35 -19.09
C ASP A 113 -7.97 7.03 -19.76
N ASP A 114 -8.03 6.99 -21.10
CA ASP A 114 -7.68 5.80 -21.88
C ASP A 114 -6.18 5.43 -21.81
N THR A 115 -5.34 6.29 -21.24
CA THR A 115 -3.91 6.01 -20.98
C THR A 115 -3.68 5.45 -19.58
N GLY A 116 -4.69 5.48 -18.70
CA GLY A 116 -4.61 5.10 -17.30
C GLY A 116 -4.12 6.22 -16.39
N GLU A 117 -3.94 7.44 -16.92
CA GLU A 117 -3.66 8.63 -16.13
C GLU A 117 -4.91 9.08 -15.36
N ARG A 118 -4.69 9.76 -14.22
CA ARG A 118 -5.78 10.13 -13.32
C ARG A 118 -5.70 11.57 -12.82
N LEU A 119 -6.88 12.16 -12.63
CA LEU A 119 -7.09 13.40 -11.90
C LEU A 119 -7.96 13.11 -10.68
N ILE A 120 -7.45 13.40 -9.48
CA ILE A 120 -8.12 13.10 -8.21
C ILE A 120 -8.55 14.41 -7.55
N ILE A 121 -9.82 14.51 -7.17
CA ILE A 121 -10.43 15.65 -6.46
C ILE A 121 -10.93 15.14 -5.11
N PRO A 122 -10.09 15.12 -4.06
CA PRO A 122 -10.46 14.59 -2.75
C PRO A 122 -11.09 15.69 -1.88
N PHE A 123 -12.01 15.26 -1.00
CA PHE A 123 -12.51 16.05 0.12
C PHE A 123 -12.33 15.26 1.42
N TYR A 124 -11.71 15.89 2.42
CA TYR A 124 -11.52 15.35 3.75
C TYR A 124 -12.03 16.33 4.80
N ASP A 125 -12.91 15.86 5.68
CA ASP A 125 -13.30 16.63 6.85
C ASP A 125 -12.20 16.52 7.92
N PRO A 126 -11.53 17.62 8.33
CA PRO A 126 -10.43 17.53 9.29
C PRO A 126 -10.87 16.99 10.65
N ARG A 127 -12.16 17.05 11.00
CA ARG A 127 -12.70 16.51 12.26
C ARG A 127 -12.56 15.01 12.38
N LEU A 128 -12.44 14.28 11.25
CA LEU A 128 -12.25 12.83 11.24
C LEU A 128 -10.99 12.40 12.00
N HIS A 129 -9.96 13.23 11.99
CA HIS A 129 -8.64 12.89 12.54
C HIS A 129 -8.39 13.45 13.97
N HIS A 130 -9.38 14.08 14.60
CA HIS A 130 -9.21 14.63 15.95
C HIS A 130 -9.43 13.56 17.04
N GLY A 131 -8.79 13.76 18.20
CA GLY A 131 -9.07 12.99 19.42
C GLY A 131 -8.62 11.53 19.35
N VAL A 132 -7.40 11.29 18.87
CA VAL A 132 -6.81 9.95 18.79
C VAL A 132 -6.54 9.40 20.18
N GLN A 133 -7.13 8.24 20.50
CA GLN A 133 -6.86 7.52 21.74
C GLN A 133 -5.42 6.99 21.76
N PRO A 134 -4.83 6.74 22.95
CA PRO A 134 -3.57 6.01 23.05
C PRO A 134 -3.68 4.63 22.37
N VAL A 135 -2.63 4.20 21.71
CA VAL A 135 -2.47 2.84 21.17
C VAL A 135 -1.38 2.14 21.96
N THR A 136 -1.71 0.99 22.54
CA THR A 136 -0.78 0.20 23.35
C THR A 136 -0.24 -1.01 22.56
N ALA A 137 0.80 -1.64 23.08
CA ALA A 137 1.32 -2.88 22.51
C ALA A 137 0.28 -4.02 22.60
N GLU A 138 -0.56 -4.02 23.63
CA GLU A 138 -1.62 -4.99 23.85
C GLU A 138 -2.72 -4.87 22.77
N ASP A 139 -3.06 -3.65 22.34
CA ASP A 139 -4.07 -3.40 21.31
C ASP A 139 -3.68 -4.02 19.96
N ILE A 140 -2.38 -4.12 19.70
CA ILE A 140 -1.84 -4.63 18.43
C ILE A 140 -1.17 -6.01 18.55
N ALA A 141 -1.10 -6.59 19.74
CA ALA A 141 -0.45 -7.89 19.98
C ALA A 141 -1.07 -9.06 19.20
N ALA A 142 -2.31 -8.90 18.73
CA ALA A 142 -2.99 -9.90 17.93
C ALA A 142 -2.61 -9.87 16.44
N PHE A 143 -1.85 -8.88 15.98
CA PHE A 143 -1.44 -8.71 14.59
C PHE A 143 0.00 -9.19 14.36
N ASP A 144 0.28 -9.68 13.15
CA ASP A 144 1.62 -10.06 12.72
C ASP A 144 2.42 -8.86 12.21
N ALA A 145 1.74 -7.80 11.71
CA ALA A 145 2.33 -6.51 11.33
C ALA A 145 1.30 -5.39 11.37
N VAL A 146 1.79 -4.15 11.40
CA VAL A 146 0.99 -2.95 11.11
C VAL A 146 1.51 -2.28 9.84
N LEU A 147 0.59 -1.78 9.02
CA LEU A 147 0.84 -0.97 7.83
C LEU A 147 0.09 0.35 7.99
N VAL A 148 0.80 1.47 8.05
CA VAL A 148 0.19 2.78 8.22
C VAL A 148 0.43 3.66 7.00
N ASP A 149 -0.54 4.51 6.67
CA ASP A 149 -0.36 5.57 5.68
C ASP A 149 -0.11 6.94 6.34
N VAL A 150 0.12 7.95 5.49
CA VAL A 150 0.45 9.31 5.91
C VAL A 150 -0.79 10.21 6.11
N ARG A 151 -2.01 9.69 5.95
CA ARG A 151 -3.25 10.51 5.95
C ARG A 151 -3.78 10.80 7.34
N TRP A 152 -3.42 9.97 8.33
CA TRP A 152 -3.73 10.20 9.74
C TRP A 152 -2.48 10.12 10.62
N PRO A 153 -1.59 11.14 10.57
CA PRO A 153 -0.25 11.07 11.13
C PRO A 153 -0.20 10.76 12.63
N GLU A 154 -1.14 11.30 13.43
CA GLU A 154 -1.15 11.07 14.87
C GLU A 154 -1.45 9.60 15.22
N LEU A 155 -2.45 8.98 14.58
CA LEU A 155 -2.76 7.57 14.80
C LEU A 155 -1.65 6.69 14.24
N ALA A 156 -1.12 7.02 13.07
CA ALA A 156 -0.01 6.31 12.44
C ALA A 156 1.21 6.25 13.36
N LEU A 157 1.62 7.38 13.93
CA LEU A 157 2.76 7.43 14.86
C LEU A 157 2.54 6.56 16.09
N LYS A 158 1.36 6.67 16.73
CA LYS A 158 1.02 5.86 17.91
C LYS A 158 1.06 4.37 17.60
N THR A 159 0.53 3.97 16.44
CA THR A 159 0.50 2.58 15.99
C THR A 159 1.90 2.05 15.67
N LEU A 160 2.73 2.82 14.96
CA LEU A 160 4.13 2.43 14.68
C LEU A 160 4.94 2.24 15.98
N LEU A 161 4.80 3.16 16.94
CA LEU A 161 5.48 3.04 18.23
C LEU A 161 5.00 1.83 19.04
N ALA A 162 3.70 1.54 19.02
CA ALA A 162 3.13 0.36 19.65
C ALA A 162 3.64 -0.94 18.98
N ALA A 163 3.74 -0.98 17.65
CA ALA A 163 4.27 -2.11 16.90
C ALA A 163 5.72 -2.39 17.24
N ARG A 164 6.57 -1.36 17.30
CA ARG A 164 7.95 -1.51 17.75
C ARG A 164 8.05 -2.07 19.16
N LYS A 165 7.22 -1.59 20.08
CA LYS A 165 7.17 -2.09 21.45
C LYS A 165 6.71 -3.54 21.52
N ALA A 166 5.79 -3.94 20.65
CA ALA A 166 5.32 -5.33 20.52
C ALA A 166 6.30 -6.24 19.76
N GLY A 167 7.33 -5.69 19.12
CA GLY A 167 8.33 -6.46 18.35
C GLY A 167 7.81 -7.01 17.03
N ILE A 168 6.78 -6.39 16.46
CA ILE A 168 6.23 -6.75 15.13
C ILE A 168 6.63 -5.73 14.06
N PRO A 169 6.64 -6.09 12.77
CA PRO A 169 6.91 -5.16 11.68
C PRO A 169 6.00 -3.93 11.71
N ALA A 170 6.62 -2.74 11.67
CA ALA A 170 6.00 -1.43 11.65
C ALA A 170 6.26 -0.82 10.27
N ILE A 171 5.29 -0.93 9.35
CA ILE A 171 5.46 -0.59 7.94
C ILE A 171 4.81 0.77 7.67
N LEU A 172 5.54 1.67 7.00
CA LEU A 172 5.05 2.98 6.56
C LEU A 172 4.90 3.02 5.05
N ASP A 173 3.71 3.33 4.58
CA ASP A 173 3.47 3.79 3.21
C ASP A 173 3.89 5.25 3.10
N GLY A 174 5.09 5.46 2.54
CA GLY A 174 5.76 6.73 2.43
C GLY A 174 5.32 7.53 1.19
N ASP A 175 4.04 7.85 1.07
CA ASP A 175 3.52 8.67 -0.03
C ASP A 175 3.63 10.17 0.24
N VAL A 176 3.30 10.98 -0.77
CA VAL A 176 3.29 12.44 -0.68
C VAL A 176 2.40 12.90 0.48
N ALA A 177 2.98 13.64 1.41
CA ALA A 177 2.35 14.11 2.63
C ALA A 177 2.65 15.59 2.87
N PRO A 178 1.95 16.27 3.78
CA PRO A 178 2.38 17.57 4.29
C PRO A 178 3.82 17.51 4.84
N GLU A 179 4.50 18.66 4.81
CA GLU A 179 5.87 18.80 5.32
C GLU A 179 5.98 18.34 6.78
N GLY A 180 7.04 17.60 7.09
CA GLY A 180 7.33 17.09 8.43
C GLY A 180 6.62 15.77 8.79
N VAL A 181 5.64 15.30 8.02
CA VAL A 181 4.90 14.07 8.35
C VAL A 181 5.80 12.83 8.22
N ILE A 182 6.53 12.70 7.12
CA ILE A 182 7.44 11.57 6.91
C ILE A 182 8.58 11.58 7.92
N GLU A 183 9.13 12.74 8.20
CA GLU A 183 10.19 12.95 9.19
C GLU A 183 9.72 12.59 10.61
N MET A 184 8.44 12.78 10.90
CA MET A 184 7.83 12.40 12.18
C MET A 184 7.58 10.88 12.26
N LEU A 185 7.10 10.25 11.18
CA LEU A 185 6.71 8.84 11.17
C LEU A 185 7.88 7.90 10.93
N GLY A 186 8.80 8.25 10.03
CA GLY A 186 9.92 7.41 9.60
C GLY A 186 10.78 6.85 10.74
N PRO A 187 11.16 7.63 11.76
CA PRO A 187 11.91 7.12 12.91
C PRO A 187 11.18 6.01 13.70
N ALA A 188 9.87 5.91 13.61
CA ALA A 188 9.07 4.88 14.27
C ALA A 188 8.84 3.63 13.40
N ALA A 189 9.05 3.71 12.10
CA ALA A 189 8.86 2.59 11.18
C ALA A 189 10.07 1.63 11.17
N SER A 190 9.83 0.35 10.93
CA SER A 190 10.87 -0.66 10.65
C SER A 190 11.09 -0.88 9.16
N HIS A 191 10.07 -0.60 8.36
CA HIS A 191 10.07 -0.70 6.90
C HIS A 191 9.38 0.54 6.33
N ILE A 192 10.00 1.18 5.35
CA ILE A 192 9.45 2.36 4.69
C ILE A 192 9.50 2.13 3.18
N ILE A 193 8.34 2.12 2.56
CA ILE A 193 8.23 2.01 1.12
C ILE A 193 7.73 3.35 0.59
N PHE A 194 8.54 4.03 -0.19
CA PHE A 194 8.23 5.35 -0.73
C PHE A 194 7.63 5.27 -2.13
N SER A 195 6.71 6.18 -2.43
CA SER A 195 6.43 6.55 -3.80
C SER A 195 7.56 7.42 -4.36
N GLN A 196 7.83 7.33 -5.68
CA GLN A 196 8.84 8.18 -6.32
C GLN A 196 8.66 9.68 -5.99
N PRO A 197 7.44 10.29 -6.12
CA PRO A 197 7.28 11.71 -5.85
C PRO A 197 7.60 12.10 -4.39
N ALA A 198 7.25 11.24 -3.43
CA ALA A 198 7.57 11.47 -2.02
C ALA A 198 9.08 11.37 -1.77
N ALA A 199 9.72 10.37 -2.34
CA ALA A 199 11.16 10.16 -2.23
C ALA A 199 11.97 11.29 -2.87
N GLU A 200 11.60 11.74 -4.07
CA GLU A 200 12.23 12.90 -4.75
C GLU A 200 12.10 14.16 -3.94
N ARG A 201 10.89 14.44 -3.40
CA ARG A 201 10.64 15.61 -2.56
C ARG A 201 11.48 15.61 -1.28
N LEU A 202 11.57 14.46 -0.62
CA LEU A 202 12.28 14.33 0.65
C LEU A 202 13.80 14.41 0.46
N THR A 203 14.33 13.82 -0.62
CA THR A 203 15.77 13.73 -0.85
C THR A 203 16.33 14.85 -1.70
N GLY A 204 15.49 15.53 -2.50
CA GLY A 204 15.94 16.50 -3.49
C GLY A 204 16.76 15.87 -4.64
N ALA A 205 16.72 14.56 -4.80
CA ALA A 205 17.38 13.82 -5.87
C ALA A 205 16.37 13.30 -6.89
N SER A 206 16.81 12.99 -8.12
CA SER A 206 15.98 12.41 -9.19
C SER A 206 16.51 11.04 -9.68
N ASP A 207 17.79 10.75 -9.40
CA ASP A 207 18.39 9.47 -9.72
C ASP A 207 18.00 8.42 -8.67
N PRO A 208 17.44 7.24 -9.07
CA PRO A 208 16.95 6.23 -8.16
C PRO A 208 18.00 5.73 -7.14
N VAL A 209 19.24 5.54 -7.57
CA VAL A 209 20.32 5.07 -6.68
C VAL A 209 20.66 6.11 -5.62
N SER A 210 20.75 7.38 -6.02
CA SER A 210 21.00 8.51 -5.12
C SER A 210 19.85 8.71 -4.14
N ILE A 211 18.60 8.53 -4.59
CA ILE A 211 17.41 8.61 -3.75
C ILE A 211 17.47 7.54 -2.66
N VAL A 212 17.62 6.26 -3.03
CA VAL A 212 17.65 5.14 -2.07
C VAL A 212 18.79 5.32 -1.06
N ARG A 213 19.98 5.75 -1.53
CA ARG A 213 21.13 6.00 -0.66
C ARG A 213 20.83 7.07 0.39
N ARG A 214 20.30 8.23 -0.02
CA ARG A 214 19.94 9.33 0.91
C ARG A 214 18.83 8.94 1.88
N LEU A 215 17.84 8.19 1.41
CA LEU A 215 16.78 7.67 2.29
C LEU A 215 17.36 6.71 3.32
N LYS A 216 18.28 5.81 2.92
CA LYS A 216 18.94 4.90 3.86
C LYS A 216 19.85 5.63 4.85
N GLU A 217 20.55 6.69 4.43
CA GLU A 217 21.30 7.57 5.33
C GLU A 217 20.37 8.24 6.36
N THR A 218 19.18 8.66 5.94
CA THR A 218 18.18 9.31 6.82
C THR A 218 17.51 8.31 7.76
N PHE A 219 17.16 7.13 7.26
CA PHE A 219 16.44 6.08 8.01
C PHE A 219 17.29 4.81 8.13
N ALA A 220 18.53 4.95 8.64
CA ALA A 220 19.50 3.86 8.71
C ALA A 220 19.01 2.59 9.44
N HIS A 221 18.07 2.75 10.37
CA HIS A 221 17.48 1.67 11.18
C HIS A 221 16.39 0.87 10.46
N ALA A 222 15.86 1.37 9.34
CA ALA A 222 14.73 0.79 8.64
C ALA A 222 15.14 0.15 7.31
N PHE A 223 14.39 -0.86 6.87
CA PHE A 223 14.36 -1.25 5.47
C PHE A 223 13.77 -0.10 4.65
N VAL A 224 14.41 0.27 3.55
CA VAL A 224 14.01 1.39 2.70
C VAL A 224 13.89 0.93 1.26
N SER A 225 12.73 1.20 0.65
CA SER A 225 12.51 0.98 -0.78
C SER A 225 11.73 2.12 -1.43
N VAL A 226 11.81 2.22 -2.76
CA VAL A 226 11.10 3.22 -3.57
C VAL A 226 10.50 2.54 -4.79
N THR A 227 9.23 2.83 -5.07
CA THR A 227 8.54 2.38 -6.28
C THR A 227 8.56 3.48 -7.34
N PHE A 228 8.96 3.13 -8.56
CA PHE A 228 9.09 4.04 -9.70
C PHE A 228 8.13 3.71 -10.86
N GLY A 229 6.96 3.17 -10.55
CA GLY A 229 5.96 2.79 -11.54
C GLY A 229 6.51 1.77 -12.54
N GLU A 230 6.45 2.08 -13.84
CA GLU A 230 6.93 1.18 -14.91
C GLU A 230 8.43 0.90 -14.88
N ARG A 231 9.22 1.74 -14.19
CA ARG A 231 10.65 1.54 -13.97
C ARG A 231 10.96 0.54 -12.85
N GLY A 232 9.94 0.00 -12.18
CA GLY A 232 10.09 -0.99 -11.13
C GLY A 232 10.37 -0.42 -9.76
N SER A 233 11.10 -1.15 -8.95
CA SER A 233 11.39 -0.81 -7.56
C SER A 233 12.87 -0.92 -7.23
N TYR A 234 13.31 -0.05 -6.33
CA TYR A 234 14.69 -0.01 -5.83
C TYR A 234 14.65 -0.09 -4.30
N TRP A 235 15.60 -0.82 -3.70
CA TRP A 235 15.74 -0.88 -2.26
C TRP A 235 17.19 -1.02 -1.83
N PHE A 236 17.46 -0.65 -0.59
CA PHE A 236 18.73 -0.93 0.05
C PHE A 236 18.68 -2.31 0.70
N ASP A 237 19.60 -3.18 0.31
CA ASP A 237 19.78 -4.50 0.88
C ASP A 237 20.82 -4.41 2.01
N ASP A 238 20.35 -4.61 3.24
CA ASP A 238 21.19 -4.45 4.42
C ASP A 238 22.21 -5.61 4.62
N ASP A 239 21.97 -6.78 4.00
CA ASP A 239 22.82 -7.96 4.17
C ASP A 239 24.19 -7.79 3.49
N ASP A 240 24.20 -7.18 2.32
CA ASP A 240 25.41 -6.96 1.53
C ASP A 240 25.73 -5.48 1.27
N ALA A 241 24.93 -4.57 1.83
CA ALA A 241 25.03 -3.12 1.67
C ALA A 241 24.96 -2.65 0.20
N LEU A 242 24.12 -3.32 -0.59
CA LEU A 242 23.91 -3.02 -2.01
C LEU A 242 22.55 -2.36 -2.25
N ILE A 243 22.44 -1.63 -3.37
CA ILE A 243 21.17 -1.15 -3.88
C ILE A 243 20.70 -2.10 -4.97
N ARG A 244 19.54 -2.70 -4.73
CA ARG A 244 18.88 -3.63 -5.64
C ARG A 244 17.86 -2.91 -6.50
N HIS A 245 17.74 -3.34 -7.74
CA HIS A 245 16.70 -2.93 -8.67
C HIS A 245 15.97 -4.14 -9.21
N LEU A 246 14.64 -4.10 -9.18
CA LEU A 246 13.75 -5.06 -9.81
C LEU A 246 12.91 -4.33 -10.86
N GLU A 247 13.03 -4.72 -12.12
CA GLU A 247 12.19 -4.19 -13.21
C GLU A 247 10.71 -4.48 -12.94
N ALA A 248 9.82 -3.57 -13.35
CA ALA A 248 8.39 -3.82 -13.27
C ALA A 248 7.93 -4.89 -14.27
N PRO A 249 6.90 -5.68 -13.94
CA PRO A 249 6.24 -6.53 -14.93
C PRO A 249 5.67 -5.70 -16.09
N ARG A 250 5.93 -6.12 -17.33
CA ARG A 250 5.41 -5.43 -18.51
C ARG A 250 3.94 -5.72 -18.69
N ILE A 251 3.13 -4.69 -18.60
CA ILE A 251 1.67 -4.74 -18.77
C ILE A 251 1.19 -3.60 -19.65
N ARG A 252 -0.04 -3.71 -20.14
CA ARG A 252 -0.78 -2.56 -20.65
C ARG A 252 -1.65 -2.03 -19.50
N ALA A 253 -1.30 -0.90 -18.96
CA ALA A 253 -2.07 -0.26 -17.91
C ALA A 253 -3.43 0.25 -18.45
N VAL A 254 -4.48 0.02 -17.67
CA VAL A 254 -5.86 0.50 -17.89
C VAL A 254 -6.23 1.50 -16.80
N ASP A 255 -5.75 1.25 -15.57
CA ASP A 255 -6.04 2.07 -14.40
C ASP A 255 -4.93 1.87 -13.34
N THR A 256 -4.18 2.92 -13.03
CA THR A 256 -3.08 2.89 -12.06
C THR A 256 -3.49 3.30 -10.64
N LEU A 257 -4.78 3.59 -10.40
CA LEU A 257 -5.29 3.92 -9.06
C LEU A 257 -5.08 2.73 -8.11
N ALA A 258 -4.70 3.00 -6.88
CA ALA A 258 -4.43 2.01 -5.82
C ALA A 258 -3.27 1.01 -6.10
N ALA A 259 -2.49 1.16 -7.19
CA ALA A 259 -1.37 0.25 -7.47
C ALA A 259 -0.32 0.24 -6.34
N GLY A 260 0.00 1.41 -5.79
CA GLY A 260 0.88 1.55 -4.61
C GLY A 260 0.31 0.85 -3.38
N ASP A 261 -0.96 1.07 -3.11
CA ASP A 261 -1.63 0.49 -1.94
C ASP A 261 -1.66 -1.05 -2.01
N ILE A 262 -1.94 -1.60 -3.21
CA ILE A 262 -1.89 -3.04 -3.45
C ILE A 262 -0.46 -3.58 -3.28
N PHE A 263 0.56 -2.83 -3.73
CA PHE A 263 1.96 -3.15 -3.47
C PHE A 263 2.23 -3.24 -1.96
N HIS A 264 1.82 -2.23 -1.18
CA HIS A 264 2.07 -2.17 0.27
C HIS A 264 1.34 -3.27 1.05
N GLY A 265 0.07 -3.53 0.73
CA GLY A 265 -0.69 -4.62 1.35
C GLY A 265 -0.08 -6.00 1.06
N THR A 266 0.34 -6.23 -0.19
CA THR A 266 1.06 -7.46 -0.58
C THR A 266 2.39 -7.57 0.15
N PHE A 267 3.17 -6.48 0.20
CA PHE A 267 4.45 -6.43 0.92
C PHE A 267 4.28 -6.85 2.39
N ALA A 268 3.32 -6.26 3.09
CA ALA A 268 3.08 -6.55 4.50
C ALA A 268 2.73 -8.03 4.73
N LEU A 269 1.88 -8.60 3.88
CA LEU A 269 1.48 -10.00 4.00
C LEU A 269 2.65 -10.96 3.70
N MET A 270 3.36 -10.78 2.58
CA MET A 270 4.47 -11.65 2.17
C MET A 270 5.63 -11.59 3.16
N LEU A 271 5.91 -10.40 3.73
CA LEU A 271 6.89 -10.23 4.80
C LEU A 271 6.52 -11.08 6.02
N CYS A 272 5.27 -11.04 6.46
CA CYS A 272 4.78 -11.82 7.59
C CYS A 272 4.69 -13.33 7.31
N GLU A 273 4.59 -13.74 6.06
CA GLU A 273 4.69 -15.14 5.65
C GLU A 273 6.14 -15.66 5.72
N GLY A 274 7.12 -14.78 5.93
CA GLY A 274 8.54 -15.10 6.09
C GLY A 274 9.25 -15.36 4.76
N MET A 275 8.78 -14.74 3.67
CA MET A 275 9.45 -14.81 2.37
C MET A 275 10.76 -14.02 2.38
N ALA A 276 11.71 -14.41 1.53
CA ALA A 276 12.91 -13.61 1.31
C ALA A 276 12.54 -12.23 0.72
N MET A 277 13.29 -11.17 1.08
CA MET A 277 12.94 -9.80 0.69
C MET A 277 12.78 -9.63 -0.84
N GLU A 278 13.64 -10.26 -1.64
CA GLU A 278 13.48 -10.24 -3.10
C GLU A 278 12.14 -10.80 -3.55
N ASP A 279 11.68 -11.91 -2.96
CA ASP A 279 10.40 -12.53 -3.31
C ASP A 279 9.21 -11.70 -2.78
N VAL A 280 9.36 -11.00 -1.64
CA VAL A 280 8.40 -10.00 -1.14
C VAL A 280 8.25 -8.88 -2.18
N MET A 281 9.36 -8.30 -2.64
CA MET A 281 9.37 -7.22 -3.64
C MET A 281 8.80 -7.68 -4.99
N ARG A 282 9.12 -8.92 -5.41
CA ARG A 282 8.58 -9.52 -6.64
C ARG A 282 7.07 -9.71 -6.55
N SER A 283 6.58 -10.28 -5.47
CA SER A 283 5.14 -10.49 -5.25
C SER A 283 4.38 -9.17 -5.23
N SER A 284 4.91 -8.16 -4.54
CA SER A 284 4.32 -6.83 -4.45
C SER A 284 4.26 -6.13 -5.81
N SER A 285 5.35 -6.20 -6.58
CA SER A 285 5.42 -5.62 -7.94
C SER A 285 4.43 -6.30 -8.90
N MET A 286 4.32 -7.64 -8.82
CA MET A 286 3.40 -8.38 -9.67
C MET A 286 1.93 -8.10 -9.30
N ALA A 287 1.59 -8.06 -8.01
CA ALA A 287 0.23 -7.74 -7.56
C ALA A 287 -0.21 -6.34 -8.02
N ALA A 288 0.67 -5.34 -7.88
CA ALA A 288 0.44 -3.99 -8.37
C ALA A 288 0.27 -3.94 -9.90
N ALA A 289 1.07 -4.70 -10.65
CA ALA A 289 0.96 -4.78 -12.10
C ALA A 289 -0.35 -5.44 -12.55
N ILE A 290 -0.77 -6.55 -11.93
CA ILE A 290 -2.05 -7.21 -12.23
C ILE A 290 -3.20 -6.24 -11.98
N LYS A 291 -3.21 -5.54 -10.85
CA LYS A 291 -4.21 -4.54 -10.53
C LYS A 291 -4.36 -3.49 -11.65
N CYS A 292 -3.28 -3.02 -12.19
CA CYS A 292 -3.30 -1.98 -13.24
C CYS A 292 -3.97 -2.42 -14.56
N ARG A 293 -4.27 -3.68 -14.75
CA ARG A 293 -4.90 -4.22 -15.98
C ARG A 293 -6.41 -4.03 -16.02
N THR A 294 -7.04 -3.62 -14.90
CA THR A 294 -8.49 -3.53 -14.75
C THR A 294 -8.89 -2.16 -14.22
N PHE A 295 -9.90 -1.54 -14.83
CA PHE A 295 -10.53 -0.33 -14.32
C PHE A 295 -11.29 -0.63 -13.01
N GLY A 296 -11.23 0.29 -12.05
CA GLY A 296 -12.00 0.20 -10.80
C GLY A 296 -11.16 0.18 -9.51
N GLY A 297 -9.97 0.77 -9.52
CA GLY A 297 -9.15 0.90 -8.32
C GLY A 297 -8.78 -0.46 -7.72
N ARG A 298 -8.99 -0.65 -6.41
CA ARG A 298 -8.59 -1.84 -5.67
C ARG A 298 -9.18 -3.17 -6.17
N ILE A 299 -10.34 -3.14 -6.86
CA ILE A 299 -10.98 -4.39 -7.32
C ILE A 299 -10.15 -5.17 -8.35
N GLY A 300 -9.18 -4.52 -9.00
CA GLY A 300 -8.23 -5.18 -9.89
C GLY A 300 -7.13 -5.97 -9.15
N ALA A 301 -7.06 -5.94 -7.82
CA ALA A 301 -6.07 -6.70 -7.06
C ALA A 301 -6.26 -8.21 -7.26
N PRO A 302 -5.16 -8.96 -7.51
CA PRO A 302 -5.23 -10.40 -7.72
C PRO A 302 -5.66 -11.15 -6.46
N ASP A 303 -6.18 -12.34 -6.63
CA ASP A 303 -6.16 -13.35 -5.57
C ASP A 303 -4.82 -14.11 -5.55
N ARG A 304 -4.66 -15.00 -4.57
CA ARG A 304 -3.41 -15.75 -4.38
C ARG A 304 -3.06 -16.61 -5.60
N ALA A 305 -4.04 -17.26 -6.20
CA ALA A 305 -3.81 -18.16 -7.33
C ALA A 305 -3.35 -17.39 -8.58
N GLU A 306 -4.00 -16.25 -8.85
CA GLU A 306 -3.62 -15.34 -9.94
C GLU A 306 -2.19 -14.79 -9.76
N LEU A 307 -1.84 -14.40 -8.52
CA LEU A 307 -0.50 -13.91 -8.20
C LEU A 307 0.56 -15.00 -8.41
N ASP A 308 0.33 -16.20 -7.87
CA ASP A 308 1.28 -17.32 -7.94
C ASP A 308 1.50 -17.76 -9.40
N GLU A 309 0.43 -17.83 -10.20
CA GLU A 309 0.51 -18.14 -11.64
C GLU A 309 1.33 -17.08 -12.39
N ALA A 310 1.05 -15.80 -12.15
CA ALA A 310 1.77 -14.71 -12.79
C ALA A 310 3.25 -14.69 -12.43
N LEU A 311 3.60 -14.94 -11.17
CA LEU A 311 4.99 -15.02 -10.71
C LEU A 311 5.77 -16.16 -11.36
N THR A 312 5.10 -17.28 -11.67
CA THR A 312 5.73 -18.41 -12.38
C THR A 312 6.18 -18.02 -13.80
N SER A 313 5.41 -17.17 -14.46
CA SER A 313 5.69 -16.71 -15.83
C SER A 313 6.63 -15.50 -15.91
N TRP A 314 6.95 -14.87 -14.77
CA TRP A 314 7.81 -13.69 -14.71
C TRP A 314 9.19 -14.01 -14.13
N PRO A 315 10.23 -14.17 -14.99
CA PRO A 315 11.56 -14.62 -14.57
C PRO A 315 12.43 -13.50 -13.96
N ALA A 316 11.96 -12.23 -13.96
CA ALA A 316 12.78 -11.11 -13.49
C ALA A 316 13.28 -11.35 -12.06
N ARG A 317 14.55 -11.02 -11.83
CA ARG A 317 15.25 -11.05 -10.56
C ARG A 317 15.89 -9.70 -10.30
N ALA A 318 16.09 -9.39 -9.03
CA ALA A 318 16.78 -8.17 -8.65
C ALA A 318 18.25 -8.19 -9.09
N VAL A 319 18.72 -7.04 -9.53
CA VAL A 319 20.12 -6.82 -9.90
C VAL A 319 20.75 -5.77 -9.01
N ASP A 320 22.07 -5.88 -8.79
CA ASP A 320 22.85 -4.85 -8.11
C ASP A 320 23.04 -3.64 -9.02
N VAL A 321 22.67 -2.47 -8.53
CA VAL A 321 22.83 -1.19 -9.22
C VAL A 321 23.59 -0.15 -8.37
N THR A 322 24.29 -0.60 -7.35
CA THR A 322 25.03 0.26 -6.40
C THR A 322 26.09 1.11 -7.10
N ARG A 323 26.68 0.58 -8.22
CA ARG A 323 27.68 1.26 -9.04
C ARG A 323 27.08 1.66 -10.38
N PRO A 324 27.42 2.85 -10.91
CA PRO A 324 27.06 3.20 -12.28
C PRO A 324 27.58 2.16 -13.26
N ALA A 325 26.82 1.89 -14.33
CA ALA A 325 27.16 0.90 -15.36
C ALA A 325 28.53 1.13 -16.02
N ASP A 326 29.06 2.36 -15.96
CA ASP A 326 30.37 2.74 -16.53
C ASP A 326 31.60 2.34 -15.69
N GLN A 327 31.41 1.70 -14.53
CA GLN A 327 32.49 1.25 -13.64
C GLN A 327 32.57 -0.28 -13.44
N ALA A 328 31.79 -1.05 -14.21
CA ALA A 328 31.96 -2.49 -14.27
C ALA A 328 33.11 -2.82 -15.25
N VAL A 329 34.30 -3.02 -14.68
CA VAL A 329 35.48 -3.51 -15.43
C VAL A 329 35.49 -5.03 -15.45
#